data_e53aa799fc9ec561b524f5f1c4d371d5
#
_entry.id   e53aa799fc9ec561b524f5f1c4d371d5
#
_cell.length_a   1.000
_cell.length_b   1.000
_cell.length_c   1.000
_cell.angle_alpha   90.00
_cell.angle_beta   90.00
_cell.angle_gamma   90.00
#
_symmetry.space_group_name_H-M   'P 1'
#
loop_
_entity.id
_entity.type
_entity.pdbx_description
1 polymer ?
#
loop_
_entity_poly.entity_id
_entity_poly.type
_entity_poly.pdbx_seq_one_letter_code
_entity_poly.pdbx_strand_id
1 'polypeptide(L)'
;MTDHLHFPTLLRMIDERSAAFRAAVAAAPSLDADVPSCPGWTLYDLANHLSEGDRFWAYIVLNTAPGDERPSKDGLAAPREREALMTWLADSTEQLLTALREAGPDRGCWAWWEPLASPHTVAAVARRRVPESLIHTYDAQLASGAPQELPTTEALDAIEEFLATVCTGTVPWPGEPATIDYHAAEGGSWRQTVDAAGSRFTRLTAAEAAGSKPTTAVHGTASETALLMYMRIPAGSLRIEGDADLIQQLQDWG
;
A
#
# COMPACT_ATOMS: atom_id res chain seq x y z
N MET A 1 0.83 16.86 -15.08
CA MET A 1 -0.41 16.10 -14.80
C MET A 1 0.05 14.69 -14.49
N THR A 2 -0.07 14.26 -13.25
CA THR A 2 0.16 12.87 -12.86
C THR A 2 -0.92 12.03 -13.55
N ASP A 3 -0.49 11.09 -14.40
CA ASP A 3 -1.40 10.17 -15.08
C ASP A 3 -1.80 9.08 -14.08
N HIS A 4 -2.70 9.43 -13.15
CA HIS A 4 -3.22 8.48 -12.17
C HIS A 4 -4.04 7.41 -12.89
N LEU A 5 -3.94 6.19 -12.39
CA LEU A 5 -4.75 5.08 -12.90
C LEU A 5 -6.25 5.43 -12.85
N HIS A 6 -6.94 5.22 -13.95
CA HIS A 6 -8.38 5.46 -14.02
C HIS A 6 -9.15 4.55 -13.05
N PHE A 7 -10.22 5.07 -12.48
CA PHE A 7 -11.03 4.35 -11.49
C PHE A 7 -11.45 2.94 -11.91
N PRO A 8 -11.94 2.67 -13.14
CA PRO A 8 -12.21 1.30 -13.59
C PRO A 8 -10.99 0.39 -13.59
N THR A 9 -9.79 0.93 -13.85
CA THR A 9 -8.53 0.18 -13.78
C THR A 9 -8.19 -0.20 -12.34
N LEU A 10 -8.38 0.70 -11.39
CA LEU A 10 -8.20 0.43 -9.95
C LEU A 10 -9.11 -0.71 -9.49
N LEU A 11 -10.40 -0.68 -9.86
CA LEU A 11 -11.34 -1.74 -9.51
C LEU A 11 -10.93 -3.12 -10.07
N ARG A 12 -10.47 -3.15 -11.32
CA ARG A 12 -9.95 -4.39 -11.92
C ARG A 12 -8.69 -4.90 -11.19
N MET A 13 -7.77 -4.00 -10.84
CA MET A 13 -6.56 -4.38 -10.09
C MET A 13 -6.89 -4.94 -8.71
N ILE A 14 -7.84 -4.34 -7.97
CA ILE A 14 -8.34 -4.87 -6.70
C ILE A 14 -8.85 -6.30 -6.88
N ASP A 15 -9.69 -6.55 -7.89
CA ASP A 15 -10.25 -7.87 -8.18
C ASP A 15 -9.15 -8.89 -8.51
N GLU A 16 -8.24 -8.54 -9.43
CA GLU A 16 -7.12 -9.40 -9.84
C GLU A 16 -6.18 -9.74 -8.67
N ARG A 17 -5.83 -8.75 -7.84
CA ARG A 17 -4.96 -8.98 -6.66
C ARG A 17 -5.66 -9.78 -5.58
N SER A 18 -6.94 -9.51 -5.32
CA SER A 18 -7.72 -10.31 -4.38
C SER A 18 -7.90 -11.75 -4.84
N ALA A 19 -8.05 -11.99 -6.15
CA ALA A 19 -8.07 -13.35 -6.70
C ALA A 19 -6.70 -14.06 -6.52
N ALA A 20 -5.58 -13.34 -6.76
CA ALA A 20 -4.24 -13.86 -6.55
C ALA A 20 -3.97 -14.15 -5.05
N PHE A 21 -4.44 -13.29 -4.15
CA PHE A 21 -4.38 -13.52 -2.71
C PHE A 21 -5.12 -14.80 -2.31
N ARG A 22 -6.38 -14.95 -2.75
CA ARG A 22 -7.15 -16.19 -2.49
C ARG A 22 -6.44 -17.43 -3.02
N ALA A 23 -5.84 -17.35 -4.20
CA ALA A 23 -5.07 -18.46 -4.77
C ALA A 23 -3.85 -18.83 -3.88
N ALA A 24 -3.12 -17.83 -3.36
CA ALA A 24 -2.00 -18.06 -2.46
C ALA A 24 -2.44 -18.69 -1.13
N VAL A 25 -3.54 -18.21 -0.53
CA VAL A 25 -4.14 -18.79 0.69
C VAL A 25 -4.61 -20.23 0.44
N ALA A 26 -5.25 -20.50 -0.70
CA ALA A 26 -5.72 -21.85 -1.06
C ALA A 26 -4.58 -22.84 -1.26
N ALA A 27 -3.44 -22.40 -1.83
CA ALA A 27 -2.27 -23.21 -2.08
C ALA A 27 -1.45 -23.52 -0.81
N ALA A 28 -1.59 -22.73 0.23
CA ALA A 28 -0.83 -22.91 1.47
C ALA A 28 -1.26 -24.19 2.22
N PRO A 29 -0.30 -24.93 2.80
CA PRO A 29 -0.59 -26.20 3.49
C PRO A 29 -1.41 -26.01 4.77
N SER A 30 -1.25 -24.87 5.45
CA SER A 30 -1.97 -24.55 6.70
C SER A 30 -2.31 -23.06 6.76
N LEU A 31 -3.46 -22.74 7.37
CA LEU A 31 -3.81 -21.37 7.73
C LEU A 31 -3.03 -20.86 8.96
N ASP A 32 -2.42 -21.77 9.72
CA ASP A 32 -1.56 -21.46 10.87
C ASP A 32 -0.08 -21.27 10.46
N ALA A 33 0.24 -21.27 9.14
CA ALA A 33 1.58 -20.96 8.66
C ALA A 33 1.95 -19.52 9.03
N ASP A 34 3.15 -19.32 9.58
CA ASP A 34 3.67 -17.98 9.89
C ASP A 34 3.81 -17.15 8.61
N VAL A 35 3.54 -15.87 8.70
CA VAL A 35 3.78 -14.88 7.64
C VAL A 35 5.09 -14.16 7.95
N PRO A 36 6.22 -14.50 7.28
CA PRO A 36 7.54 -13.99 7.64
C PRO A 36 7.66 -12.46 7.62
N SER A 37 6.93 -11.81 6.73
CA SER A 37 6.88 -10.35 6.55
C SER A 37 5.95 -9.63 7.53
N CYS A 38 5.13 -10.35 8.32
CA CYS A 38 4.21 -9.82 9.31
C CYS A 38 4.44 -10.55 10.65
N PRO A 39 5.46 -10.18 11.45
CA PRO A 39 5.83 -10.90 12.66
C PRO A 39 4.65 -11.10 13.64
N GLY A 40 4.45 -12.35 14.06
CA GLY A 40 3.36 -12.73 14.96
C GLY A 40 2.01 -13.01 14.27
N TRP A 41 1.94 -12.89 12.95
CA TRP A 41 0.74 -13.23 12.18
C TRP A 41 0.84 -14.60 11.53
N THR A 42 -0.27 -15.32 11.58
CA THR A 42 -0.50 -16.49 10.74
C THR A 42 -1.14 -16.08 9.42
N LEU A 43 -1.18 -17.02 8.46
CA LEU A 43 -1.88 -16.80 7.20
C LEU A 43 -3.39 -16.55 7.40
N TYR A 44 -3.99 -17.14 8.46
CA TYR A 44 -5.36 -16.80 8.85
C TYR A 44 -5.47 -15.33 9.29
N ASP A 45 -4.55 -14.84 10.11
CA ASP A 45 -4.58 -13.45 10.60
C ASP A 45 -4.44 -12.46 9.45
N LEU A 46 -3.58 -12.77 8.48
CA LEU A 46 -3.42 -12.00 7.24
C LEU A 46 -4.72 -11.99 6.41
N ALA A 47 -5.36 -13.15 6.24
CA ALA A 47 -6.61 -13.28 5.50
C ALA A 47 -7.77 -12.55 6.20
N ASN A 48 -7.84 -12.65 7.53
CA ASN A 48 -8.79 -11.91 8.34
C ASN A 48 -8.59 -10.40 8.19
N HIS A 49 -7.34 -9.90 8.30
CA HIS A 49 -7.00 -8.49 8.17
C HIS A 49 -7.44 -7.91 6.82
N LEU A 50 -7.11 -8.60 5.72
CA LEU A 50 -7.44 -8.10 4.38
C LEU A 50 -8.95 -8.04 4.14
N SER A 51 -9.68 -9.10 4.53
CA SER A 51 -11.14 -9.17 4.36
C SER A 51 -11.89 -8.23 5.29
N GLU A 52 -11.43 -8.06 6.53
CA GLU A 52 -11.93 -7.03 7.45
C GLU A 52 -11.76 -5.64 6.86
N GLY A 53 -10.57 -5.36 6.27
CA GLY A 53 -10.28 -4.12 5.55
C GLY A 53 -11.23 -3.88 4.39
N ASP A 54 -11.51 -4.89 3.54
CA ASP A 54 -12.44 -4.78 2.41
C ASP A 54 -13.85 -4.41 2.88
N ARG A 55 -14.38 -5.11 3.89
CA ARG A 55 -15.71 -4.85 4.46
C ARG A 55 -15.79 -3.48 5.14
N PHE A 56 -14.75 -3.09 5.86
CA PHE A 56 -14.66 -1.78 6.49
C PHE A 56 -14.69 -0.65 5.46
N TRP A 57 -13.90 -0.75 4.39
CA TRP A 57 -13.87 0.25 3.34
C TRP A 57 -15.15 0.26 2.48
N ALA A 58 -15.81 -0.89 2.30
CA ALA A 58 -17.13 -0.95 1.67
C ALA A 58 -18.16 -0.14 2.47
N TYR A 59 -18.14 -0.24 3.80
CA TYR A 59 -18.98 0.59 4.66
C TYR A 59 -18.63 2.08 4.56
N ILE A 60 -17.34 2.43 4.65
CA ILE A 60 -16.83 3.80 4.62
C ILE A 60 -17.31 4.55 3.38
N VAL A 61 -17.09 3.99 2.19
CA VAL A 61 -17.38 4.69 0.94
C VAL A 61 -18.87 4.95 0.71
N LEU A 62 -19.75 4.20 1.36
CA LEU A 62 -21.21 4.39 1.25
C LEU A 62 -21.80 5.24 2.38
N ASN A 63 -21.22 5.22 3.58
CA ASN A 63 -21.90 5.68 4.79
C ASN A 63 -21.21 6.86 5.50
N THR A 64 -20.04 7.32 5.02
CA THR A 64 -19.31 8.41 5.68
C THR A 64 -19.05 9.59 4.76
N ALA A 65 -18.64 10.71 5.38
CA ALA A 65 -18.18 11.93 4.73
C ALA A 65 -16.77 12.32 5.23
N PRO A 66 -16.03 13.18 4.50
CA PRO A 66 -14.78 13.73 4.99
C PRO A 66 -14.96 14.44 6.34
N GLY A 67 -14.09 14.14 7.31
CA GLY A 67 -14.15 14.73 8.65
C GLY A 67 -15.03 13.98 9.65
N ASP A 68 -15.73 12.93 9.25
CA ASP A 68 -16.45 12.06 10.18
C ASP A 68 -15.45 11.36 11.12
N GLU A 69 -15.95 10.88 12.27
CA GLU A 69 -15.18 10.02 13.15
C GLU A 69 -14.97 8.64 12.50
N ARG A 70 -13.84 8.01 12.86
CA ARG A 70 -13.54 6.65 12.37
C ARG A 70 -14.60 5.65 12.87
N PRO A 71 -15.31 4.93 11.97
CA PRO A 71 -16.22 3.88 12.37
C PRO A 71 -15.53 2.69 13.07
N SER A 72 -16.30 1.96 13.87
CA SER A 72 -15.84 0.69 14.44
C SER A 72 -15.66 -0.39 13.37
N LYS A 73 -14.75 -1.33 13.64
CA LYS A 73 -14.56 -2.56 12.88
C LYS A 73 -15.19 -3.79 13.57
N ASP A 74 -16.02 -3.59 14.58
CA ASP A 74 -16.61 -4.69 15.34
C ASP A 74 -17.48 -5.60 14.45
N GLY A 75 -17.36 -6.90 14.66
CA GLY A 75 -18.15 -7.91 13.96
C GLY A 75 -17.69 -8.27 12.54
N LEU A 76 -16.50 -7.81 12.12
CA LEU A 76 -15.96 -8.09 10.79
C LEU A 76 -15.00 -9.29 10.73
N ALA A 77 -14.88 -10.07 11.82
CA ALA A 77 -13.96 -11.20 11.89
C ALA A 77 -14.35 -12.35 10.93
N ALA A 78 -13.36 -12.87 10.20
CA ALA A 78 -13.53 -13.96 9.26
C ALA A 78 -13.70 -15.32 9.98
N PRO A 79 -14.41 -16.31 9.37
CA PRO A 79 -14.48 -17.67 9.88
C PRO A 79 -13.11 -18.37 9.78
N ARG A 80 -12.82 -19.29 10.74
CA ARG A 80 -11.55 -20.04 10.75
C ARG A 80 -11.57 -21.30 9.88
N GLU A 81 -12.74 -21.82 9.57
CA GLU A 81 -12.87 -22.97 8.70
C GLU A 81 -12.47 -22.58 7.27
N ARG A 82 -11.60 -23.37 6.61
CA ARG A 82 -10.94 -22.99 5.34
C ARG A 82 -11.94 -22.69 4.21
N GLU A 83 -12.94 -23.52 4.00
CA GLU A 83 -13.92 -23.34 2.93
C GLU A 83 -14.78 -22.09 3.18
N ALA A 84 -15.22 -21.92 4.41
CA ALA A 84 -15.96 -20.73 4.83
C ALA A 84 -15.09 -19.45 4.73
N LEU A 85 -13.80 -19.52 5.06
CA LEU A 85 -12.85 -18.41 4.88
C LEU A 85 -12.71 -18.04 3.40
N MET A 86 -12.55 -19.01 2.50
CA MET A 86 -12.41 -18.75 1.07
C MET A 86 -13.65 -18.05 0.49
N THR A 87 -14.84 -18.49 0.91
CA THR A 87 -16.11 -17.83 0.56
C THR A 87 -16.16 -16.40 1.13
N TRP A 88 -15.81 -16.23 2.41
CA TRP A 88 -15.77 -14.93 3.07
C TRP A 88 -14.84 -13.93 2.37
N LEU A 89 -13.64 -14.37 1.96
CA LEU A 89 -12.69 -13.53 1.21
C LEU A 89 -13.28 -13.07 -0.13
N ALA A 90 -13.90 -13.97 -0.88
CA ALA A 90 -14.55 -13.65 -2.15
C ALA A 90 -15.70 -12.64 -1.95
N ASP A 91 -16.57 -12.89 -0.99
CA ASP A 91 -17.71 -12.02 -0.65
C ASP A 91 -17.24 -10.64 -0.17
N SER A 92 -16.14 -10.57 0.60
CA SER A 92 -15.60 -9.31 1.10
C SER A 92 -15.09 -8.42 -0.04
N THR A 93 -14.37 -9.01 -1.00
CA THR A 93 -13.93 -8.30 -2.21
C THR A 93 -15.12 -7.84 -3.06
N GLU A 94 -16.13 -8.68 -3.27
CA GLU A 94 -17.30 -8.28 -4.06
C GLU A 94 -18.11 -7.17 -3.38
N GLN A 95 -18.23 -7.19 -2.05
CA GLN A 95 -18.85 -6.09 -1.29
C GLN A 95 -18.10 -4.78 -1.49
N LEU A 96 -16.75 -4.80 -1.39
CA LEU A 96 -15.94 -3.62 -1.63
C LEU A 96 -16.12 -3.08 -3.05
N LEU A 97 -15.99 -3.94 -4.06
CA LEU A 97 -16.11 -3.54 -5.47
C LEU A 97 -17.49 -3.00 -5.80
N THR A 98 -18.56 -3.60 -5.25
CA THR A 98 -19.93 -3.13 -5.41
C THR A 98 -20.11 -1.75 -4.76
N ALA A 99 -19.64 -1.58 -3.53
CA ALA A 99 -19.71 -0.30 -2.83
C ALA A 99 -18.94 0.82 -3.55
N LEU A 100 -17.74 0.53 -4.06
CA LEU A 100 -16.94 1.49 -4.84
C LEU A 100 -17.68 1.91 -6.14
N ARG A 101 -18.28 0.96 -6.86
CA ARG A 101 -19.06 1.25 -8.08
C ARG A 101 -20.29 2.09 -7.78
N GLU A 102 -21.02 1.76 -6.71
CA GLU A 102 -22.23 2.47 -6.29
C GLU A 102 -21.91 3.90 -5.85
N ALA A 103 -20.87 4.09 -5.04
CA ALA A 103 -20.47 5.40 -4.55
C ALA A 103 -19.95 6.32 -5.66
N GLY A 104 -19.25 5.77 -6.65
CA GLY A 104 -18.58 6.52 -7.72
C GLY A 104 -17.30 7.23 -7.25
N PRO A 105 -16.37 7.57 -8.18
CA PRO A 105 -15.02 8.03 -7.85
C PRO A 105 -14.94 9.34 -7.08
N ASP A 106 -15.88 10.26 -7.33
CA ASP A 106 -15.80 11.65 -6.86
C ASP A 106 -16.45 11.86 -5.49
N ARG A 107 -17.16 10.86 -4.97
CA ARG A 107 -17.80 10.97 -3.66
C ARG A 107 -16.73 11.12 -2.56
N GLY A 108 -16.92 12.11 -1.68
CA GLY A 108 -16.12 12.27 -0.47
C GLY A 108 -16.49 11.23 0.58
N CYS A 109 -15.50 10.72 1.32
CA CYS A 109 -15.69 9.78 2.41
C CYS A 109 -14.61 9.98 3.49
N TRP A 110 -14.77 9.33 4.64
CA TRP A 110 -13.73 9.31 5.66
C TRP A 110 -12.45 8.64 5.15
N ALA A 111 -11.29 9.17 5.57
CA ALA A 111 -9.98 8.53 5.39
C ALA A 111 -9.09 8.85 6.59
N TRP A 112 -8.10 7.99 6.86
CA TRP A 112 -7.20 8.13 8.00
C TRP A 112 -5.95 8.96 7.70
N TRP A 113 -5.62 9.17 6.42
CA TRP A 113 -4.47 10.01 6.00
C TRP A 113 -4.84 11.48 5.93
N GLU A 114 -3.82 12.36 5.92
CA GLU A 114 -4.03 13.79 5.72
C GLU A 114 -4.31 14.10 4.24
N PRO A 115 -5.27 14.99 3.92
CA PRO A 115 -5.65 15.30 2.53
C PRO A 115 -4.67 16.27 1.84
N LEU A 116 -3.37 16.12 2.10
CA LEU A 116 -2.32 17.00 1.56
C LEU A 116 -1.91 16.61 0.14
N ALA A 117 -1.75 15.32 -0.12
CA ALA A 117 -1.33 14.77 -1.42
C ALA A 117 -2.31 13.73 -1.98
N SER A 118 -3.23 13.23 -1.15
CA SER A 118 -4.29 12.29 -1.56
C SER A 118 -5.63 12.75 -0.98
N PRO A 119 -6.64 13.09 -1.80
CA PRO A 119 -7.92 13.59 -1.32
C PRO A 119 -8.73 12.50 -0.61
N HIS A 120 -9.66 12.90 0.28
CA HIS A 120 -10.61 12.00 0.94
C HIS A 120 -11.78 11.66 0.01
N THR A 121 -11.53 10.89 -1.05
CA THR A 121 -12.52 10.47 -2.05
C THR A 121 -12.52 8.96 -2.25
N VAL A 122 -13.61 8.44 -2.80
CA VAL A 122 -13.75 7.03 -3.14
C VAL A 122 -12.68 6.57 -4.13
N ALA A 123 -12.26 7.42 -5.07
CA ALA A 123 -11.15 7.09 -5.98
C ALA A 123 -9.83 6.92 -5.23
N ALA A 124 -9.54 7.76 -4.23
CA ALA A 124 -8.34 7.63 -3.41
C ALA A 124 -8.40 6.36 -2.53
N VAL A 125 -9.57 6.02 -1.99
CA VAL A 125 -9.79 4.74 -1.29
C VAL A 125 -9.53 3.57 -2.22
N ALA A 126 -10.08 3.56 -3.42
CA ALA A 126 -9.83 2.50 -4.40
C ALA A 126 -8.34 2.39 -4.74
N ARG A 127 -7.64 3.53 -4.92
CA ARG A 127 -6.18 3.55 -5.14
C ARG A 127 -5.43 2.94 -3.96
N ARG A 128 -5.78 3.29 -2.71
CA ARG A 128 -5.17 2.73 -1.50
C ARG A 128 -5.40 1.22 -1.36
N ARG A 129 -6.54 0.69 -1.84
CA ARG A 129 -6.85 -0.75 -1.76
C ARG A 129 -6.01 -1.61 -2.72
N VAL A 130 -5.51 -1.03 -3.82
CA VAL A 130 -4.62 -1.77 -4.76
C VAL A 130 -3.32 -2.22 -4.07
N PRO A 131 -2.47 -1.33 -3.50
CA PRO A 131 -1.25 -1.76 -2.83
C PRO A 131 -1.52 -2.62 -1.60
N GLU A 132 -2.61 -2.41 -0.88
CA GLU A 132 -3.01 -3.24 0.25
C GLU A 132 -3.19 -4.72 -0.18
N SER A 133 -3.96 -4.94 -1.24
CA SER A 133 -4.17 -6.28 -1.81
C SER A 133 -2.88 -6.83 -2.45
N LEU A 134 -2.08 -5.97 -3.09
CA LEU A 134 -0.84 -6.33 -3.76
C LEU A 134 0.22 -6.85 -2.77
N ILE A 135 0.50 -6.07 -1.74
CA ILE A 135 1.53 -6.37 -0.74
C ILE A 135 1.13 -7.60 0.08
N HIS A 136 -0.14 -7.68 0.49
CA HIS A 136 -0.60 -8.85 1.24
C HIS A 136 -0.71 -10.12 0.38
N THR A 137 -0.84 -9.99 -0.95
CA THR A 137 -0.68 -11.13 -1.86
C THR A 137 0.76 -11.64 -1.83
N TYR A 138 1.76 -10.75 -1.87
CA TYR A 138 3.15 -11.11 -1.70
C TYR A 138 3.42 -11.77 -0.34
N ASP A 139 2.86 -11.23 0.75
CA ASP A 139 2.97 -11.79 2.10
C ASP A 139 2.42 -13.23 2.17
N ALA A 140 1.25 -13.49 1.57
CA ALA A 140 0.66 -14.81 1.49
C ALA A 140 1.49 -15.80 0.62
N GLN A 141 2.04 -15.31 -0.48
CA GLN A 141 2.95 -16.09 -1.33
C GLN A 141 4.26 -16.41 -0.61
N LEU A 142 4.78 -15.49 0.19
CA LEU A 142 5.96 -15.72 1.02
C LEU A 142 5.69 -16.81 2.08
N ALA A 143 4.53 -16.77 2.74
CA ALA A 143 4.10 -17.79 3.70
C ALA A 143 3.91 -19.17 3.05
N SER A 144 3.56 -19.23 1.77
CA SER A 144 3.45 -20.48 1.00
C SER A 144 4.77 -20.92 0.33
N GLY A 145 5.85 -20.15 0.48
CA GLY A 145 7.17 -20.44 -0.09
C GLY A 145 7.31 -20.15 -1.59
N ALA A 146 6.40 -19.37 -2.19
CA ALA A 146 6.37 -19.06 -3.62
C ALA A 146 6.18 -17.57 -3.91
N PRO A 147 7.02 -16.67 -3.33
CA PRO A 147 6.89 -15.23 -3.56
C PRO A 147 7.14 -14.90 -5.03
N GLN A 148 6.39 -13.94 -5.55
CA GLN A 148 6.50 -13.44 -6.92
C GLN A 148 6.83 -11.94 -6.90
N GLU A 149 7.52 -11.48 -7.93
CA GLU A 149 7.71 -10.04 -8.15
C GLU A 149 6.36 -9.35 -8.30
N LEU A 150 6.29 -8.12 -7.79
CA LEU A 150 5.09 -7.29 -7.94
C LEU A 150 4.96 -6.88 -9.42
N PRO A 151 3.75 -6.90 -10.01
CA PRO A 151 3.57 -6.39 -11.37
C PRO A 151 3.96 -4.91 -11.46
N THR A 152 4.72 -4.56 -12.48
CA THR A 152 5.36 -3.25 -12.63
C THR A 152 4.40 -2.07 -12.49
N THR A 153 3.25 -2.13 -13.16
CA THR A 153 2.27 -1.02 -13.14
C THR A 153 1.72 -0.76 -11.74
N GLU A 154 1.34 -1.83 -11.04
CA GLU A 154 0.84 -1.74 -9.67
C GLU A 154 1.95 -1.31 -8.70
N ALA A 155 3.18 -1.80 -8.88
CA ALA A 155 4.31 -1.43 -8.04
C ALA A 155 4.68 0.05 -8.18
N LEU A 156 4.71 0.59 -9.41
CA LEU A 156 4.95 2.02 -9.65
C LEU A 156 3.87 2.90 -9.02
N ASP A 157 2.59 2.51 -9.12
CA ASP A 157 1.50 3.24 -8.49
C ASP A 157 1.54 3.11 -6.96
N ALA A 158 1.92 1.93 -6.43
CA ALA A 158 2.06 1.68 -5.00
C ALA A 158 3.15 2.56 -4.35
N ILE A 159 4.28 2.79 -5.04
CA ILE A 159 5.33 3.71 -4.57
C ILE A 159 4.75 5.12 -4.39
N GLU A 160 4.08 5.64 -5.42
CA GLU A 160 3.54 7.00 -5.38
C GLU A 160 2.37 7.12 -4.38
N GLU A 161 1.51 6.11 -4.31
CA GLU A 161 0.42 6.07 -3.35
C GLU A 161 0.93 6.07 -1.90
N PHE A 162 1.96 5.26 -1.61
CA PHE A 162 2.60 5.21 -0.29
C PHE A 162 3.19 6.56 0.11
N LEU A 163 3.91 7.21 -0.80
CA LEU A 163 4.43 8.55 -0.58
C LEU A 163 3.33 9.58 -0.32
N ALA A 164 2.20 9.46 -1.02
CA ALA A 164 1.08 10.40 -0.90
C ALA A 164 0.25 10.22 0.39
N THR A 165 0.09 8.99 0.86
CA THR A 165 -0.82 8.67 1.98
C THR A 165 -0.11 8.35 3.28
N VAL A 166 1.03 7.65 3.22
CA VAL A 166 1.77 7.21 4.41
C VAL A 166 2.88 8.20 4.75
N CYS A 167 3.67 8.61 3.73
CA CYS A 167 4.83 9.45 3.97
C CYS A 167 4.54 10.95 3.99
N THR A 168 3.37 11.41 3.51
CA THR A 168 3.03 12.84 3.50
C THR A 168 2.27 13.21 4.76
N GLY A 169 2.78 14.19 5.53
CA GLY A 169 2.15 14.62 6.77
C GLY A 169 2.87 15.80 7.39
N THR A 170 2.27 16.36 8.45
CA THR A 170 2.73 17.55 9.16
C THR A 170 3.49 17.23 10.44
N VAL A 171 3.70 15.96 10.79
CA VAL A 171 4.51 15.54 11.94
C VAL A 171 5.96 15.97 11.67
N PRO A 172 6.58 16.78 12.56
CA PRO A 172 7.94 17.24 12.36
C PRO A 172 8.94 16.09 12.31
N TRP A 173 9.84 16.10 11.32
CA TRP A 173 10.97 15.18 11.28
C TRP A 173 11.94 15.50 12.42
N PRO A 174 12.34 14.52 13.26
CA PRO A 174 13.18 14.77 14.44
C PRO A 174 14.67 14.94 14.12
N GLY A 175 15.10 14.57 12.91
CA GLY A 175 16.48 14.67 12.44
C GLY A 175 16.79 15.95 11.68
N GLU A 176 17.99 16.03 11.10
CA GLU A 176 18.36 17.09 10.19
C GLU A 176 17.50 17.03 8.91
N PRO A 177 17.18 18.17 8.29
CA PRO A 177 16.44 18.18 7.03
C PRO A 177 17.11 17.31 5.98
N ALA A 178 16.34 16.44 5.33
CA ALA A 178 16.88 15.48 4.38
C ALA A 178 15.98 15.31 3.14
N THR A 179 16.59 14.81 2.07
CA THR A 179 15.90 14.43 0.83
C THR A 179 16.28 13.02 0.45
N ILE A 180 15.26 12.24 0.09
CA ILE A 180 15.41 10.86 -0.35
C ILE A 180 14.84 10.74 -1.76
N ASP A 181 15.66 10.30 -2.71
CA ASP A 181 15.22 10.02 -4.07
C ASP A 181 15.03 8.52 -4.25
N TYR A 182 13.89 8.13 -4.78
CA TYR A 182 13.57 6.75 -5.16
C TYR A 182 13.54 6.65 -6.68
N HIS A 183 14.31 5.72 -7.26
CA HIS A 183 14.45 5.52 -8.70
C HIS A 183 14.08 4.08 -9.07
N ALA A 184 12.97 3.91 -9.79
CA ALA A 184 12.58 2.62 -10.34
C ALA A 184 13.19 2.40 -11.73
N ALA A 185 13.76 1.23 -11.97
CA ALA A 185 14.44 0.89 -13.22
C ALA A 185 13.51 0.92 -14.44
N GLU A 186 12.22 0.60 -14.23
CA GLU A 186 11.18 0.60 -15.27
C GLU A 186 10.64 1.99 -15.59
N GLY A 187 11.14 3.00 -14.87
CA GLY A 187 10.77 4.41 -15.03
C GLY A 187 10.00 4.92 -13.81
N GLY A 188 10.12 6.22 -13.61
CA GLY A 188 9.60 6.88 -12.42
C GLY A 188 10.71 7.19 -11.42
N SER A 189 10.67 8.41 -10.92
CA SER A 189 11.54 8.89 -9.86
C SER A 189 10.75 9.81 -8.95
N TRP A 190 10.93 9.68 -7.66
CA TRP A 190 10.24 10.47 -6.66
C TRP A 190 11.22 10.98 -5.63
N ARG A 191 10.97 12.17 -5.13
CA ARG A 191 11.70 12.76 -3.99
C ARG A 191 10.77 12.88 -2.80
N GLN A 192 11.15 12.29 -1.69
CA GLN A 192 10.63 12.61 -0.37
C GLN A 192 11.52 13.67 0.27
N THR A 193 10.92 14.69 0.87
CA THR A 193 11.62 15.70 1.66
C THR A 193 11.07 15.68 3.07
N VAL A 194 11.95 15.61 4.06
CA VAL A 194 11.61 15.61 5.50
C VAL A 194 12.31 16.75 6.20
N ASP A 195 11.58 17.52 7.00
CA ASP A 195 12.09 18.64 7.79
C ASP A 195 11.15 18.98 8.98
N ALA A 196 11.39 20.09 9.63
CA ALA A 196 10.58 20.55 10.76
C ALA A 196 9.10 20.84 10.40
N ALA A 197 8.75 20.97 9.11
CA ALA A 197 7.38 21.12 8.64
C ALA A 197 6.68 19.79 8.35
N GLY A 198 7.39 18.67 8.49
CA GLY A 198 6.88 17.33 8.20
C GLY A 198 7.48 16.69 6.96
N SER A 199 6.74 15.82 6.33
CA SER A 199 7.16 15.09 5.12
C SER A 199 6.25 15.41 3.93
N ARG A 200 6.85 15.53 2.77
CA ARG A 200 6.18 15.77 1.48
C ARG A 200 6.93 15.07 0.36
N PHE A 201 6.27 14.82 -0.75
CA PHE A 201 6.93 14.23 -1.91
C PHE A 201 6.65 15.00 -3.20
N THR A 202 7.53 14.80 -4.19
CA THR A 202 7.35 15.26 -5.57
C THR A 202 7.79 14.18 -6.54
N ARG A 203 7.10 14.06 -7.67
CA ARG A 203 7.58 13.25 -8.79
C ARG A 203 8.64 14.04 -9.54
N LEU A 204 9.78 13.42 -9.82
CA LEU A 204 10.87 14.03 -10.55
C LEU A 204 10.74 13.76 -12.05
N THR A 205 11.02 14.76 -12.87
CA THR A 205 11.30 14.55 -14.29
C THR A 205 12.65 13.86 -14.47
N ALA A 206 12.91 13.25 -15.63
CA ALA A 206 14.19 12.63 -15.93
C ALA A 206 15.37 13.60 -15.79
N ALA A 207 15.19 14.89 -16.16
CA ALA A 207 16.22 15.92 -16.04
C ALA A 207 16.51 16.27 -14.57
N GLU A 208 15.47 16.38 -13.74
CA GLU A 208 15.61 16.64 -12.31
C GLU A 208 16.27 15.45 -11.60
N ALA A 209 15.88 14.23 -11.93
CA ALA A 209 16.50 13.01 -11.37
C ALA A 209 17.99 12.92 -11.74
N ALA A 210 18.36 13.18 -13.00
CA ALA A 210 19.73 13.14 -13.45
C ALA A 210 20.64 14.23 -12.83
N GLY A 211 20.07 15.39 -12.50
CA GLY A 211 20.79 16.51 -11.86
C GLY A 211 20.70 16.51 -10.32
N SER A 212 20.04 15.52 -9.75
CA SER A 212 19.77 15.46 -8.32
C SER A 212 21.01 15.20 -7.48
N LYS A 213 21.00 15.76 -6.26
CA LYS A 213 21.98 15.47 -5.19
C LYS A 213 21.20 15.34 -3.87
N PRO A 214 20.44 14.23 -3.69
CA PRO A 214 19.70 14.01 -2.46
C PRO A 214 20.67 13.64 -1.30
N THR A 215 20.13 13.63 -0.08
CA THR A 215 20.84 13.05 1.07
C THR A 215 21.05 11.56 0.86
N THR A 216 20.02 10.90 0.32
CA THR A 216 20.04 9.45 0.01
C THR A 216 19.33 9.20 -1.31
N ALA A 217 19.86 8.32 -2.16
CA ALA A 217 19.18 7.81 -3.33
C ALA A 217 19.05 6.28 -3.26
N VAL A 218 17.86 5.78 -3.53
CA VAL A 218 17.50 4.36 -3.59
C VAL A 218 17.25 3.97 -5.05
N HIS A 219 17.94 2.92 -5.51
CA HIS A 219 17.81 2.41 -6.88
C HIS A 219 17.44 0.93 -6.85
N GLY A 220 16.36 0.56 -7.53
CA GLY A 220 15.87 -0.81 -7.64
C GLY A 220 14.86 -0.95 -8.77
N THR A 221 14.30 -2.13 -8.95
CA THR A 221 13.10 -2.32 -9.75
C THR A 221 11.89 -1.66 -9.05
N ALA A 222 10.79 -1.45 -9.74
CA ALA A 222 9.55 -0.98 -9.13
C ALA A 222 9.09 -1.93 -8.01
N SER A 223 9.19 -3.24 -8.24
CA SER A 223 8.87 -4.27 -7.24
C SER A 223 9.74 -4.14 -6.00
N GLU A 224 11.07 -4.09 -6.15
CA GLU A 224 12.00 -3.97 -5.01
C GLU A 224 11.78 -2.66 -4.24
N THR A 225 11.61 -1.55 -4.94
CA THR A 225 11.38 -0.25 -4.31
C THR A 225 10.08 -0.24 -3.51
N ALA A 226 8.98 -0.76 -4.06
CA ALA A 226 7.73 -0.89 -3.33
C ALA A 226 7.88 -1.82 -2.12
N LEU A 227 8.49 -3.00 -2.27
CA LEU A 227 8.71 -3.94 -1.17
C LEU A 227 9.58 -3.36 -0.06
N LEU A 228 10.59 -2.55 -0.39
CA LEU A 228 11.39 -1.81 0.60
C LEU A 228 10.51 -0.81 1.39
N MET A 229 9.71 0.00 0.69
CA MET A 229 8.86 1.02 1.32
C MET A 229 7.83 0.40 2.27
N TYR A 230 7.28 -0.75 1.88
CA TYR A 230 6.37 -1.52 2.71
C TYR A 230 7.10 -2.44 3.73
N MET A 231 8.43 -2.31 3.90
CA MET A 231 9.25 -3.08 4.86
C MET A 231 9.21 -4.60 4.65
N ARG A 232 9.09 -5.06 3.39
CA ARG A 232 9.07 -6.49 3.05
C ARG A 232 10.44 -7.04 2.70
N ILE A 233 11.37 -6.16 2.32
CA ILE A 233 12.78 -6.49 2.09
C ILE A 233 13.66 -5.46 2.81
N PRO A 234 14.87 -5.85 3.26
CA PRO A 234 15.77 -4.91 3.94
C PRO A 234 16.40 -3.92 2.97
N ALA A 235 16.76 -2.73 3.45
CA ALA A 235 17.39 -1.68 2.66
C ALA A 235 18.66 -2.15 1.94
N GLY A 236 19.44 -3.04 2.57
CA GLY A 236 20.65 -3.64 1.97
C GLY A 236 20.41 -4.53 0.73
N SER A 237 19.15 -4.80 0.37
CA SER A 237 18.82 -5.51 -0.88
C SER A 237 18.89 -4.61 -2.12
N LEU A 238 18.86 -3.29 -1.96
CA LEU A 238 18.87 -2.31 -3.04
C LEU A 238 20.21 -1.56 -3.06
N ARG A 239 20.50 -0.95 -4.21
CA ARG A 239 21.62 -0.01 -4.30
C ARG A 239 21.20 1.32 -3.66
N ILE A 240 21.91 1.69 -2.60
CA ILE A 240 21.73 2.97 -1.90
C ILE A 240 22.98 3.83 -2.10
N GLU A 241 22.80 5.09 -2.45
CA GLU A 241 23.83 6.11 -2.52
C GLU A 241 23.59 7.18 -1.44
N GLY A 242 24.63 7.68 -0.82
CA GLY A 242 24.54 8.66 0.26
C GLY A 242 24.36 8.00 1.64
N ASP A 243 23.53 8.57 2.49
CA ASP A 243 23.28 8.10 3.86
C ASP A 243 22.27 6.94 3.88
N ALA A 244 22.79 5.72 3.98
CA ALA A 244 21.95 4.51 4.02
C ALA A 244 21.16 4.38 5.34
N ASP A 245 21.64 4.95 6.45
CA ASP A 245 20.99 4.86 7.76
C ASP A 245 19.68 5.68 7.78
N LEU A 246 19.57 6.69 6.90
CA LEU A 246 18.37 7.50 6.78
C LEU A 246 17.13 6.68 6.40
N ILE A 247 17.28 5.58 5.63
CA ILE A 247 16.15 4.72 5.28
C ILE A 247 15.59 4.03 6.54
N GLN A 248 16.44 3.52 7.41
CA GLN A 248 16.01 2.92 8.67
C GLN A 248 15.37 3.96 9.60
N GLN A 249 15.98 5.16 9.69
CA GLN A 249 15.41 6.24 10.50
C GLN A 249 14.00 6.64 10.04
N LEU A 250 13.73 6.65 8.72
CA LEU A 250 12.41 6.91 8.17
C LEU A 250 11.41 5.80 8.52
N GLN A 251 11.84 4.53 8.46
CA GLN A 251 10.99 3.39 8.82
C GLN A 251 10.65 3.37 10.32
N ASP A 252 11.57 3.85 11.17
CA ASP A 252 11.36 3.94 12.63
C ASP A 252 10.53 5.16 13.05
N TRP A 253 10.45 6.18 12.18
CA TRP A 253 9.70 7.41 12.46
C TRP A 253 8.22 7.32 12.09
N GLY A 254 7.83 6.43 11.16
CA GLY A 254 6.49 6.30 10.56
C GLY A 254 5.47 5.51 11.37
#